data_ebbf11849441d7f6d2af845239ee68d0
#
_entry.id   ebbf11849441d7f6d2af845239ee68d0
#
_cell.length_a   1.000
_cell.length_b   1.000
_cell.length_c   1.000
_cell.angle_alpha   90.00
_cell.angle_beta   90.00
_cell.angle_gamma   90.00
#
_symmetry.space_group_name_H-M   'P 1'
#
loop_
_entity.id
_entity.type
_entity.pdbx_description
1 polymer ?
#
loop_
_entity_poly.entity_id
_entity_poly.type
_entity_poly.pdbx_seq_one_letter_code
_entity_poly.pdbx_strand_id
1 'polypeptide(L)'
;MRFASLGSGSEGNALLVAAGTKNACPGSRQTQVLMDCGFGLQDTLLRLARLGVTPEQLSGIVVTHEHGDHISGVARLARKFNLPVWLTHGTLRAQTKAFADIADIHEIDPQRAFVIGGIEIIPYSVPHDAAEPVQFVFSDGARRLGVLTDTGCSTAHIEQTLSGCHALVLECNHDTEMLMNSDYPYSLKQRVGGRFGHLNNQEAAGILSALDVSRLQHLIAAHLSSRNNTPALAVRALSAAAGCEESWVCVATQQDGFAWREIV
;
A
#
# COMPACT_ATOMS: atom_id res chain seq x y z
N MET A 1 -4.53 -12.84 -10.37
CA MET A 1 -3.75 -11.65 -9.95
C MET A 1 -2.79 -12.03 -8.83
N ARG A 2 -1.60 -11.45 -8.75
CA ARG A 2 -0.64 -11.70 -7.65
C ARG A 2 -0.05 -10.39 -7.13
N PHE A 3 0.40 -10.41 -5.88
CA PHE A 3 0.99 -9.24 -5.24
C PHE A 3 2.10 -9.63 -4.27
N ALA A 4 3.04 -8.71 -4.03
CA ALA A 4 4.16 -8.89 -3.12
C ALA A 4 4.58 -7.53 -2.54
N SER A 5 5.16 -7.49 -1.35
CA SER A 5 5.70 -6.26 -0.79
C SER A 5 7.23 -6.27 -0.83
N LEU A 6 7.80 -5.15 -1.23
CA LEU A 6 9.23 -4.93 -1.16
C LEU A 6 9.67 -4.60 0.28
N GLY A 7 8.76 -4.05 1.06
CA GLY A 7 8.92 -3.65 2.46
C GLY A 7 7.77 -2.74 2.87
N SER A 8 7.43 -2.70 4.17
CA SER A 8 6.34 -1.87 4.70
C SER A 8 6.63 -1.44 6.14
N GLY A 9 6.55 -0.15 6.38
CA GLY A 9 6.77 0.50 7.67
C GLY A 9 7.27 1.94 7.50
N SER A 10 7.63 2.59 8.59
CA SER A 10 7.96 4.03 8.63
C SER A 10 9.28 4.42 7.90
N GLU A 11 10.07 3.45 7.44
CA GLU A 11 11.34 3.71 6.74
C GLU A 11 11.22 3.53 5.22
N GLY A 12 10.10 3.03 4.74
CA GLY A 12 9.83 2.88 3.33
C GLY A 12 8.77 1.83 3.04
N ASN A 13 7.95 2.12 2.04
CA ASN A 13 6.86 1.28 1.58
C ASN A 13 6.96 1.09 0.07
N ALA A 14 6.69 -0.13 -0.38
CA ALA A 14 6.47 -0.42 -1.79
C ALA A 14 5.74 -1.76 -1.94
N LEU A 15 4.66 -1.76 -2.72
CA LEU A 15 3.86 -2.94 -3.02
C LEU A 15 3.88 -3.18 -4.53
N LEU A 16 4.12 -4.42 -4.95
CA LEU A 16 4.10 -4.81 -6.35
C LEU A 16 2.84 -5.63 -6.64
N VAL A 17 2.07 -5.19 -7.64
CA VAL A 17 0.85 -5.85 -8.10
C VAL A 17 1.06 -6.30 -9.55
N ALA A 18 0.73 -7.55 -9.84
CA ALA A 18 0.89 -8.10 -11.17
C ALA A 18 -0.39 -8.83 -11.62
N ALA A 19 -0.82 -8.52 -12.84
CA ALA A 19 -1.90 -9.22 -13.52
C ALA A 19 -1.46 -9.61 -14.93
N GLY A 20 -2.06 -10.68 -15.40
CA GLY A 20 -1.78 -11.23 -16.73
C GLY A 20 -2.00 -12.72 -16.70
N THR A 21 -2.60 -13.25 -17.74
CA THR A 21 -2.95 -14.66 -17.83
C THR A 21 -1.71 -15.51 -18.06
N LYS A 22 -1.59 -16.61 -17.33
CA LYS A 22 -0.63 -17.70 -17.65
C LYS A 22 -0.80 -18.21 -19.09
N ASN A 23 -1.94 -17.87 -19.76
CA ASN A 23 -2.32 -18.27 -21.12
C ASN A 23 -2.39 -17.10 -22.11
N ALA A 24 -1.74 -15.97 -21.82
CA ALA A 24 -1.65 -14.88 -22.76
C ALA A 24 -0.91 -15.31 -24.03
N CYS A 25 -1.32 -14.80 -25.21
CA CYS A 25 -0.65 -15.08 -26.47
C CYS A 25 0.86 -14.88 -26.33
N PRO A 26 1.69 -15.69 -27.02
CA PRO A 26 3.13 -15.49 -27.03
C PRO A 26 3.45 -14.04 -27.41
N GLY A 27 4.06 -13.29 -26.47
CA GLY A 27 4.38 -11.87 -26.64
C GLY A 27 3.56 -10.89 -25.79
N SER A 28 2.48 -11.29 -25.12
CA SER A 28 1.79 -10.39 -24.19
C SER A 28 2.59 -10.25 -22.89
N ARG A 29 2.98 -9.03 -22.59
CA ARG A 29 3.73 -8.70 -21.38
C ARG A 29 2.77 -8.67 -20.18
N GLN A 30 3.14 -9.33 -19.07
CA GLN A 30 2.42 -9.21 -17.80
C GLN A 30 2.44 -7.75 -17.35
N THR A 31 1.30 -7.21 -16.96
CA THR A 31 1.24 -5.89 -16.31
C THR A 31 1.77 -5.99 -14.89
N GLN A 32 2.72 -5.13 -14.55
CA GLN A 32 3.30 -5.03 -13.21
C GLN A 32 3.29 -3.57 -12.76
N VAL A 33 2.53 -3.25 -11.73
CA VAL A 33 2.41 -1.90 -11.17
C VAL A 33 3.07 -1.87 -9.81
N LEU A 34 3.96 -0.90 -9.61
CA LEU A 34 4.55 -0.61 -8.32
C LEU A 34 3.70 0.47 -7.64
N MET A 35 3.16 0.19 -6.46
CA MET A 35 2.52 1.18 -5.61
C MET A 35 3.56 1.68 -4.61
N ASP A 36 3.84 2.98 -4.66
CA ASP A 36 4.86 3.68 -3.88
C ASP A 36 6.30 3.17 -4.11
N CYS A 37 7.26 3.97 -3.69
CA CYS A 37 8.66 3.63 -3.63
C CYS A 37 9.35 4.54 -2.61
N GLY A 38 9.28 4.18 -1.33
CA GLY A 38 9.92 4.92 -0.24
C GLY A 38 11.40 4.58 -0.05
N PHE A 39 11.93 3.63 -0.83
CA PHE A 39 13.30 3.15 -0.73
C PHE A 39 14.24 3.89 -1.69
N GLY A 40 15.51 3.99 -1.32
CA GLY A 40 16.55 4.47 -2.23
C GLY A 40 16.70 3.55 -3.45
N LEU A 41 17.16 4.11 -4.59
CA LEU A 41 17.21 3.39 -5.87
C LEU A 41 17.91 2.03 -5.78
N GLN A 42 19.09 1.94 -5.16
CA GLN A 42 19.84 0.68 -5.06
C GLN A 42 19.09 -0.35 -4.21
N ASP A 43 18.49 0.07 -3.09
CA ASP A 43 17.70 -0.80 -2.23
C ASP A 43 16.45 -1.30 -2.95
N THR A 44 15.76 -0.41 -3.70
CA THR A 44 14.61 -0.80 -4.54
C THR A 44 14.99 -1.88 -5.55
N LEU A 45 16.14 -1.73 -6.24
CA LEU A 45 16.61 -2.72 -7.21
C LEU A 45 16.90 -4.08 -6.56
N LEU A 46 17.53 -4.08 -5.39
CA LEU A 46 17.80 -5.31 -4.64
C LEU A 46 16.49 -5.99 -4.19
N ARG A 47 15.51 -5.20 -3.73
CA ARG A 47 14.21 -5.71 -3.28
C ARG A 47 13.39 -6.28 -4.45
N LEU A 48 13.38 -5.62 -5.61
CA LEU A 48 12.77 -6.15 -6.83
C LEU A 48 13.43 -7.46 -7.27
N ALA A 49 14.76 -7.53 -7.25
CA ALA A 49 15.50 -8.73 -7.62
C ALA A 49 15.17 -9.94 -6.73
N ARG A 50 14.91 -9.74 -5.41
CA ARG A 50 14.43 -10.81 -4.51
C ARG A 50 13.10 -11.43 -4.97
N LEU A 51 12.25 -10.63 -5.62
CA LEU A 51 10.98 -11.08 -6.19
C LEU A 51 11.10 -11.60 -7.63
N GLY A 52 12.33 -11.65 -8.18
CA GLY A 52 12.59 -12.06 -9.56
C GLY A 52 12.10 -11.05 -10.59
N VAL A 53 12.04 -9.77 -10.25
CA VAL A 53 11.54 -8.68 -11.11
C VAL A 53 12.67 -7.71 -11.42
N THR A 54 12.75 -7.29 -12.68
CA THR A 54 13.62 -6.20 -13.11
C THR A 54 12.80 -4.92 -13.30
N PRO A 55 13.38 -3.73 -13.12
CA PRO A 55 12.66 -2.47 -13.29
C PRO A 55 12.02 -2.28 -14.67
N GLU A 56 12.64 -2.84 -15.71
CA GLU A 56 12.13 -2.78 -17.08
C GLU A 56 10.84 -3.59 -17.29
N GLN A 57 10.51 -4.46 -16.34
CA GLN A 57 9.26 -5.21 -16.34
C GLN A 57 8.09 -4.41 -15.74
N LEU A 58 8.39 -3.33 -15.03
CA LEU A 58 7.34 -2.47 -14.47
C LEU A 58 6.59 -1.76 -15.59
N SER A 59 5.28 -1.70 -15.43
CA SER A 59 4.38 -0.96 -16.34
C SER A 59 4.18 0.49 -15.89
N GLY A 60 4.50 0.79 -14.64
CA GLY A 60 4.46 2.13 -14.07
C GLY A 60 4.38 2.12 -12.55
N ILE A 61 4.35 3.33 -11.99
CA ILE A 61 4.31 3.56 -10.55
C ILE A 61 3.05 4.36 -10.22
N VAL A 62 2.28 3.93 -9.23
CA VAL A 62 1.17 4.69 -8.64
C VAL A 62 1.59 5.17 -7.26
N VAL A 63 1.30 6.41 -6.91
CA VAL A 63 1.73 7.04 -5.66
C VAL A 63 0.53 7.41 -4.82
N THR A 64 0.56 7.04 -3.55
CA THR A 64 -0.51 7.31 -2.60
C THR A 64 -0.51 8.74 -2.11
N HIS A 65 0.65 9.24 -1.71
CA HIS A 65 0.84 10.60 -1.17
C HIS A 65 2.33 10.99 -1.10
N GLU A 66 2.63 12.22 -0.67
CA GLU A 66 3.96 12.81 -0.75
C GLU A 66 4.91 12.50 0.42
N HIS A 67 4.54 11.74 1.44
CA HIS A 67 5.45 11.44 2.54
C HIS A 67 6.68 10.64 2.09
N GLY A 68 7.82 10.91 2.72
CA GLY A 68 9.12 10.41 2.27
C GLY A 68 9.22 8.90 2.19
N ASP A 69 8.59 8.18 3.10
CA ASP A 69 8.54 6.72 3.15
C ASP A 69 7.65 6.08 2.06
N HIS A 70 6.99 6.90 1.24
CA HIS A 70 6.21 6.50 0.07
C HIS A 70 6.80 6.99 -1.26
N ILE A 71 7.33 8.22 -1.32
CA ILE A 71 7.65 8.87 -2.59
C ILE A 71 9.15 9.07 -2.86
N SER A 72 10.03 8.97 -1.85
CA SER A 72 11.42 9.41 -1.96
C SER A 72 12.25 8.73 -3.07
N GLY A 73 11.92 7.51 -3.44
CA GLY A 73 12.56 6.74 -4.51
C GLY A 73 11.89 6.89 -5.87
N VAL A 74 10.62 7.31 -5.92
CA VAL A 74 9.77 7.28 -7.13
C VAL A 74 10.42 8.04 -8.28
N ALA A 75 10.77 9.32 -8.07
CA ALA A 75 11.32 10.13 -9.15
C ALA A 75 12.65 9.58 -9.70
N ARG A 76 13.51 9.04 -8.84
CA ARG A 76 14.79 8.43 -9.27
C ARG A 76 14.58 7.16 -10.07
N LEU A 77 13.64 6.31 -9.63
CA LEU A 77 13.31 5.06 -10.33
C LEU A 77 12.66 5.37 -11.68
N ALA A 78 11.67 6.25 -11.70
CA ALA A 78 10.95 6.66 -12.92
C ALA A 78 11.91 7.25 -13.96
N ARG A 79 12.78 8.17 -13.56
CA ARG A 79 13.77 8.80 -14.45
C ARG A 79 14.76 7.79 -15.03
N LYS A 80 15.27 6.88 -14.21
CA LYS A 80 16.29 5.94 -14.68
C LYS A 80 15.75 4.90 -15.67
N PHE A 81 14.49 4.48 -15.51
CA PHE A 81 13.89 3.40 -16.31
C PHE A 81 12.74 3.88 -17.20
N ASN A 82 12.55 5.20 -17.36
CA ASN A 82 11.48 5.82 -18.13
C ASN A 82 10.10 5.25 -17.78
N LEU A 83 9.81 5.14 -16.48
CA LEU A 83 8.53 4.62 -16.01
C LEU A 83 7.51 5.74 -15.89
N PRO A 84 6.28 5.55 -16.41
CA PRO A 84 5.18 6.47 -16.17
C PRO A 84 4.78 6.46 -14.68
N VAL A 85 4.34 7.63 -14.18
CA VAL A 85 3.95 7.83 -12.78
C VAL A 85 2.54 8.40 -12.70
N TRP A 86 1.69 7.79 -11.90
CA TRP A 86 0.34 8.26 -11.60
C TRP A 86 0.26 8.73 -10.16
N LEU A 87 -0.22 9.96 -9.94
CA LEU A 87 -0.36 10.57 -8.61
C LEU A 87 -1.42 11.68 -8.66
N THR A 88 -1.94 12.05 -7.49
CA THR A 88 -2.92 13.15 -7.41
C THR A 88 -2.27 14.50 -7.66
N HIS A 89 -3.09 15.49 -8.00
CA HIS A 89 -2.63 16.87 -8.20
C HIS A 89 -1.94 17.43 -6.94
N GLY A 90 -2.53 17.20 -5.75
CA GLY A 90 -1.95 17.66 -4.48
C GLY A 90 -0.59 17.05 -4.20
N THR A 91 -0.44 15.75 -4.41
CA THR A 91 0.85 15.04 -4.27
C THR A 91 1.90 15.58 -5.24
N LEU A 92 1.53 15.80 -6.52
CA LEU A 92 2.44 16.37 -7.52
C LEU A 92 2.88 17.78 -7.13
N ARG A 93 1.96 18.62 -6.70
CA ARG A 93 2.27 19.99 -6.27
C ARG A 93 3.20 20.04 -5.07
N ALA A 94 3.03 19.14 -4.10
CA ALA A 94 3.92 19.04 -2.95
C ALA A 94 5.36 18.63 -3.35
N GLN A 95 5.52 17.95 -4.49
CA GLN A 95 6.79 17.38 -4.96
C GLN A 95 7.26 17.95 -6.32
N THR A 96 6.78 19.11 -6.74
CA THR A 96 7.02 19.70 -8.08
C THR A 96 8.49 19.67 -8.50
N LYS A 97 9.41 19.97 -7.59
CA LYS A 97 10.86 19.99 -7.90
C LYS A 97 11.41 18.59 -8.19
N ALA A 98 10.95 17.58 -7.47
CA ALA A 98 11.42 16.21 -7.63
C ALA A 98 10.93 15.57 -8.94
N PHE A 99 9.80 16.03 -9.46
CA PHE A 99 9.15 15.49 -10.66
C PHE A 99 9.30 16.38 -11.91
N ALA A 100 9.98 17.52 -11.84
CA ALA A 100 10.04 18.51 -12.92
C ALA A 100 10.60 17.97 -14.25
N ASP A 101 11.43 16.94 -14.21
CA ASP A 101 12.08 16.32 -15.37
C ASP A 101 11.61 14.88 -15.64
N ILE A 102 10.48 14.46 -15.05
CA ILE A 102 9.83 13.19 -15.38
C ILE A 102 8.93 13.43 -16.59
N ALA A 103 9.20 12.72 -17.68
CA ALA A 103 8.52 12.95 -18.95
C ALA A 103 7.08 12.43 -18.99
N ASP A 104 6.76 11.39 -18.24
CA ASP A 104 5.48 10.69 -18.31
C ASP A 104 4.79 10.68 -16.94
N ILE A 105 4.06 11.78 -16.66
CA ILE A 105 3.29 11.98 -15.43
C ILE A 105 1.81 12.05 -15.77
N HIS A 106 1.01 11.29 -15.04
CA HIS A 106 -0.43 11.25 -15.14
C HIS A 106 -1.05 11.73 -13.83
N GLU A 107 -1.72 12.86 -13.86
CA GLU A 107 -2.53 13.31 -12.73
C GLU A 107 -3.81 12.47 -12.68
N ILE A 108 -4.09 11.89 -11.51
CA ILE A 108 -5.29 11.07 -11.28
C ILE A 108 -6.35 11.86 -10.50
N ASP A 109 -7.61 11.58 -10.82
CA ASP A 109 -8.75 12.01 -10.04
C ASP A 109 -9.03 10.97 -8.94
N PRO A 110 -9.04 11.34 -7.65
CA PRO A 110 -9.30 10.41 -6.54
C PRO A 110 -10.64 9.67 -6.62
N GLN A 111 -11.55 10.10 -7.49
CA GLN A 111 -12.91 9.52 -7.64
C GLN A 111 -13.10 8.74 -8.96
N ARG A 112 -12.05 8.61 -9.77
CA ARG A 112 -12.16 7.96 -11.08
C ARG A 112 -11.15 6.84 -11.23
N ALA A 113 -11.66 5.64 -11.50
CA ALA A 113 -10.82 4.51 -11.87
C ALA A 113 -10.07 4.78 -13.19
N PHE A 114 -8.86 4.23 -13.29
CA PHE A 114 -8.05 4.24 -14.50
C PHE A 114 -7.42 2.86 -14.73
N VAL A 115 -6.80 2.66 -15.87
CA VAL A 115 -6.27 1.36 -16.26
C VAL A 115 -4.80 1.48 -16.64
N ILE A 116 -3.98 0.57 -16.10
CA ILE A 116 -2.60 0.35 -16.54
C ILE A 116 -2.53 -1.09 -17.07
N GLY A 117 -2.37 -1.25 -18.38
CA GLY A 117 -2.34 -2.58 -19.00
C GLY A 117 -3.58 -3.41 -18.68
N GLY A 118 -3.41 -4.54 -18.01
CA GLY A 118 -4.49 -5.42 -17.58
C GLY A 118 -4.99 -5.22 -16.15
N ILE A 119 -4.63 -4.10 -15.51
CA ILE A 119 -5.04 -3.79 -14.13
C ILE A 119 -5.87 -2.51 -14.12
N GLU A 120 -7.12 -2.59 -13.68
CA GLU A 120 -7.91 -1.45 -13.28
C GLU A 120 -7.50 -1.02 -11.87
N ILE A 121 -7.31 0.28 -11.69
CA ILE A 121 -6.87 0.89 -10.43
C ILE A 121 -7.95 1.89 -9.99
N ILE A 122 -8.52 1.65 -8.83
CA ILE A 122 -9.60 2.42 -8.24
C ILE A 122 -9.01 3.21 -7.07
N PRO A 123 -8.69 4.50 -7.25
CA PRO A 123 -8.25 5.35 -6.16
C PRO A 123 -9.42 5.67 -5.22
N TYR A 124 -9.11 5.92 -3.96
CA TYR A 124 -10.08 6.42 -3.00
C TYR A 124 -9.38 7.27 -1.94
N SER A 125 -10.00 8.39 -1.57
CA SER A 125 -9.44 9.34 -0.60
C SER A 125 -9.48 8.77 0.82
N VAL A 126 -8.45 9.07 1.60
CA VAL A 126 -8.32 8.65 3.00
C VAL A 126 -8.01 9.84 3.91
N PRO A 127 -8.47 9.83 5.18
CA PRO A 127 -8.08 10.83 6.16
C PRO A 127 -6.63 10.65 6.59
N HIS A 128 -5.73 11.47 6.02
CA HIS A 128 -4.31 11.48 6.37
C HIS A 128 -3.74 12.89 6.27
N ASP A 129 -2.65 13.20 6.97
CA ASP A 129 -2.02 14.52 7.02
C ASP A 129 -1.09 14.79 5.81
N ALA A 130 -1.64 14.62 4.61
CA ALA A 130 -1.00 14.84 3.33
C ALA A 130 -1.84 15.77 2.43
N ALA A 131 -1.27 16.23 1.31
CA ALA A 131 -1.92 17.24 0.47
C ALA A 131 -3.18 16.73 -0.25
N GLU A 132 -3.15 15.50 -0.78
CA GLU A 132 -4.28 14.85 -1.43
C GLU A 132 -4.08 13.32 -1.39
N PRO A 133 -4.18 12.71 -0.18
CA PRO A 133 -3.86 11.31 0.00
C PRO A 133 -4.93 10.40 -0.55
N VAL A 134 -4.50 9.36 -1.27
CA VAL A 134 -5.33 8.29 -1.80
C VAL A 134 -4.77 6.93 -1.43
N GLN A 135 -5.65 5.94 -1.42
CA GLN A 135 -5.30 4.54 -1.42
C GLN A 135 -5.92 3.87 -2.65
N PHE A 136 -5.63 2.60 -2.89
CA PHE A 136 -6.00 1.94 -4.13
C PHE A 136 -6.66 0.58 -3.91
N VAL A 137 -7.65 0.28 -4.76
CA VAL A 137 -8.06 -1.09 -5.03
C VAL A 137 -7.59 -1.44 -6.45
N PHE A 138 -6.90 -2.57 -6.58
CA PHE A 138 -6.46 -3.11 -7.86
C PHE A 138 -7.39 -4.24 -8.29
N SER A 139 -7.76 -4.27 -9.57
CA SER A 139 -8.64 -5.30 -10.13
C SER A 139 -8.13 -5.80 -11.48
N ASP A 140 -8.21 -7.12 -11.70
CA ASP A 140 -7.99 -7.74 -13.02
C ASP A 140 -9.32 -8.10 -13.74
N GLY A 141 -10.42 -7.52 -13.25
CA GLY A 141 -11.78 -7.79 -13.72
C GLY A 141 -12.48 -8.96 -12.99
N ALA A 142 -11.73 -9.88 -12.40
CA ALA A 142 -12.27 -11.02 -11.64
C ALA A 142 -11.92 -10.96 -10.16
N ARG A 143 -10.76 -10.42 -9.84
CA ARG A 143 -10.18 -10.39 -8.48
C ARG A 143 -9.89 -8.97 -8.05
N ARG A 144 -9.94 -8.72 -6.75
CA ARG A 144 -9.72 -7.39 -6.17
C ARG A 144 -8.74 -7.48 -5.00
N LEU A 145 -7.72 -6.63 -5.02
CA LEU A 145 -6.79 -6.38 -3.92
C LEU A 145 -7.06 -4.99 -3.37
N GLY A 146 -7.49 -4.89 -2.12
CA GLY A 146 -7.61 -3.63 -1.40
C GLY A 146 -6.33 -3.33 -0.61
N VAL A 147 -5.87 -2.09 -0.66
CA VAL A 147 -4.75 -1.60 0.14
C VAL A 147 -5.24 -0.41 0.95
N LEU A 148 -4.98 -0.40 2.23
CA LEU A 148 -5.24 0.71 3.14
C LEU A 148 -4.07 0.84 4.10
N THR A 149 -3.22 1.82 3.85
CA THR A 149 -2.16 2.29 4.74
C THR A 149 -2.34 3.78 4.95
N ASP A 150 -1.72 4.34 5.96
CA ASP A 150 -1.69 5.79 6.17
C ASP A 150 -3.08 6.43 6.19
N THR A 151 -3.89 5.96 7.11
CA THR A 151 -5.19 6.59 7.43
C THR A 151 -5.36 6.71 8.93
N GLY A 152 -5.87 7.84 9.38
CA GLY A 152 -6.09 8.07 10.81
C GLY A 152 -7.46 7.61 11.31
N CYS A 153 -8.38 7.23 10.43
CA CYS A 153 -9.68 6.69 10.84
C CYS A 153 -10.42 6.02 9.68
N SER A 154 -11.43 5.19 10.01
CA SER A 154 -12.37 4.67 9.01
C SER A 154 -13.35 5.73 8.53
N THR A 155 -13.85 5.52 7.33
CA THR A 155 -14.99 6.22 6.74
C THR A 155 -15.89 5.22 6.02
N ALA A 156 -17.18 5.55 5.86
CA ALA A 156 -18.10 4.72 5.09
C ALA A 156 -17.61 4.46 3.66
N HIS A 157 -16.91 5.42 3.06
CA HIS A 157 -16.32 5.27 1.73
C HIS A 157 -15.20 4.21 1.71
N ILE A 158 -14.31 4.21 2.70
CA ILE A 158 -13.26 3.19 2.86
C ILE A 158 -13.91 1.80 2.98
N GLU A 159 -14.89 1.66 3.87
CA GLU A 159 -15.57 0.38 4.13
C GLU A 159 -16.28 -0.13 2.89
N GLN A 160 -17.02 0.72 2.17
CA GLN A 160 -17.68 0.35 0.92
C GLN A 160 -16.69 -0.06 -0.17
N THR A 161 -15.58 0.67 -0.31
CA THR A 161 -14.58 0.42 -1.36
C THR A 161 -13.83 -0.89 -1.14
N LEU A 162 -13.50 -1.22 0.11
CA LEU A 162 -12.74 -2.42 0.48
C LEU A 162 -13.60 -3.67 0.61
N SER A 163 -14.91 -3.55 0.82
CA SER A 163 -15.81 -4.69 0.93
C SER A 163 -15.78 -5.56 -0.33
N GLY A 164 -15.78 -6.88 -0.14
CA GLY A 164 -15.73 -7.88 -1.20
C GLY A 164 -14.38 -8.01 -1.91
N CYS A 165 -13.29 -7.46 -1.35
CA CYS A 165 -11.94 -7.71 -1.83
C CYS A 165 -11.51 -9.17 -1.53
N HIS A 166 -10.69 -9.72 -2.43
CA HIS A 166 -10.14 -11.07 -2.29
C HIS A 166 -8.83 -11.08 -1.49
N ALA A 167 -8.15 -9.95 -1.43
CA ALA A 167 -6.99 -9.75 -0.57
C ALA A 167 -7.03 -8.33 0.01
N LEU A 168 -6.55 -8.18 1.25
CA LEU A 168 -6.43 -6.91 1.94
C LEU A 168 -5.01 -6.74 2.49
N VAL A 169 -4.42 -5.59 2.22
CA VAL A 169 -3.24 -5.07 2.91
C VAL A 169 -3.73 -3.93 3.79
N LEU A 170 -3.72 -4.14 5.10
CA LEU A 170 -4.39 -3.27 6.06
C LEU A 170 -3.38 -2.72 7.08
N GLU A 171 -3.40 -1.42 7.28
CA GLU A 171 -2.57 -0.77 8.27
C GLU A 171 -2.83 -1.31 9.68
N CYS A 172 -1.73 -1.62 10.38
CA CYS A 172 -1.69 -1.88 11.81
C CYS A 172 -0.49 -1.11 12.37
N ASN A 173 -0.59 0.22 12.42
CA ASN A 173 0.58 1.04 12.69
C ASN A 173 1.05 0.87 14.13
N HIS A 174 0.17 1.03 15.12
CA HIS A 174 0.61 1.03 16.50
C HIS A 174 -0.35 0.28 17.44
N ASP A 175 0.20 -0.19 18.53
CA ASP A 175 -0.55 -0.53 19.73
C ASP A 175 -0.73 0.74 20.57
N THR A 176 -1.92 0.97 21.06
CA THR A 176 -2.27 2.21 21.79
C THR A 176 -1.45 2.36 23.07
N GLU A 177 -1.26 1.28 23.83
CA GLU A 177 -0.50 1.32 25.08
C GLU A 177 0.98 1.56 24.81
N MET A 178 1.56 0.89 23.80
CA MET A 178 2.95 1.10 23.41
C MET A 178 3.17 2.54 22.95
N LEU A 179 2.29 3.12 22.14
CA LEU A 179 2.39 4.51 21.70
C LEU A 179 2.33 5.47 22.90
N MET A 180 1.35 5.31 23.78
CA MET A 180 1.16 6.20 24.93
C MET A 180 2.31 6.13 25.93
N ASN A 181 2.95 4.96 26.09
CA ASN A 181 4.07 4.75 27.00
C ASN A 181 5.45 4.96 26.32
N SER A 182 5.50 5.28 25.02
CA SER A 182 6.76 5.50 24.29
C SER A 182 7.47 6.79 24.70
N ASP A 183 8.73 6.94 24.29
CA ASP A 183 9.52 8.16 24.47
C ASP A 183 9.14 9.29 23.49
N TYR A 184 8.13 9.11 22.67
CA TYR A 184 7.70 10.14 21.73
C TYR A 184 7.18 11.37 22.49
N PRO A 185 7.51 12.60 22.00
CA PRO A 185 6.88 13.82 22.52
C PRO A 185 5.35 13.73 22.42
N TYR A 186 4.66 14.33 23.36
CA TYR A 186 3.18 14.28 23.41
C TYR A 186 2.52 14.73 22.09
N SER A 187 3.05 15.77 21.45
CA SER A 187 2.55 16.27 20.17
C SER A 187 2.66 15.20 19.05
N LEU A 188 3.75 14.39 19.05
CA LEU A 188 3.91 13.31 18.10
C LEU A 188 2.94 12.15 18.36
N LYS A 189 2.71 11.81 19.65
CA LYS A 189 1.69 10.81 20.02
C LYS A 189 0.29 11.23 19.56
N GLN A 190 -0.06 12.50 19.75
CA GLN A 190 -1.34 13.06 19.29
C GLN A 190 -1.44 13.08 17.74
N ARG A 191 -0.35 13.34 17.03
CA ARG A 191 -0.33 13.28 15.58
C ARG A 191 -0.50 11.86 15.09
N VAL A 192 0.30 10.91 15.60
CA VAL A 192 0.28 9.50 15.18
C VAL A 192 -1.07 8.85 15.46
N GLY A 193 -1.63 9.01 16.68
CA GLY A 193 -2.91 8.42 17.06
C GLY A 193 -4.13 9.32 16.76
N GLY A 194 -3.96 10.39 15.97
CA GLY A 194 -5.04 11.32 15.64
C GLY A 194 -5.80 10.93 14.37
N ARG A 195 -6.94 11.61 14.10
CA ARG A 195 -7.83 11.34 12.96
C ARG A 195 -7.17 11.45 11.58
N PHE A 196 -6.03 12.07 11.47
CA PHE A 196 -5.23 12.21 10.25
C PHE A 196 -3.86 11.56 10.41
N GLY A 197 -3.65 10.76 11.45
CA GLY A 197 -2.43 10.00 11.68
C GLY A 197 -2.53 8.60 11.09
N HIS A 198 -2.46 7.58 11.98
CA HIS A 198 -2.41 6.18 11.60
C HIS A 198 -3.35 5.34 12.47
N LEU A 199 -3.85 4.23 11.93
CA LEU A 199 -4.67 3.26 12.66
C LEU A 199 -3.86 2.55 13.75
N ASN A 200 -4.45 2.44 14.92
CA ASN A 200 -4.02 1.43 15.87
C ASN A 200 -4.58 0.04 15.51
N ASN A 201 -4.07 -1.00 16.18
CA ASN A 201 -4.47 -2.38 15.91
C ASN A 201 -5.99 -2.62 16.08
N GLN A 202 -6.63 -1.96 17.05
CA GLN A 202 -8.07 -2.11 17.32
C GLN A 202 -8.93 -1.40 16.28
N GLU A 203 -8.50 -0.22 15.80
CA GLU A 203 -9.18 0.49 14.71
C GLU A 203 -9.08 -0.29 13.41
N ALA A 204 -7.91 -0.88 13.11
CA ALA A 204 -7.74 -1.79 11.97
C ALA A 204 -8.68 -3.01 12.06
N ALA A 205 -8.76 -3.64 13.23
CA ALA A 205 -9.69 -4.74 13.52
C ALA A 205 -11.16 -4.30 13.36
N GLY A 206 -11.49 -3.09 13.82
CA GLY A 206 -12.82 -2.50 13.66
C GLY A 206 -13.21 -2.31 12.19
N ILE A 207 -12.30 -1.79 11.37
CA ILE A 207 -12.51 -1.69 9.91
C ILE A 207 -12.76 -3.09 9.34
N LEU A 208 -11.87 -4.05 9.60
CA LEU A 208 -12.00 -5.40 9.06
C LEU A 208 -13.35 -6.05 9.42
N SER A 209 -13.85 -5.83 10.65
CA SER A 209 -15.14 -6.34 11.11
C SER A 209 -16.34 -5.70 10.40
N ALA A 210 -16.18 -4.49 9.84
CA ALA A 210 -17.23 -3.78 9.09
C ALA A 210 -17.28 -4.17 7.61
N LEU A 211 -16.24 -4.87 7.08
CA LEU A 211 -16.16 -5.27 5.69
C LEU A 211 -16.90 -6.57 5.39
N ASP A 212 -17.39 -6.71 4.16
CA ASP A 212 -17.68 -8.04 3.59
C ASP A 212 -16.38 -8.75 3.24
N VAL A 213 -15.98 -9.69 4.09
CA VAL A 213 -14.76 -10.51 3.94
C VAL A 213 -15.04 -11.91 3.41
N SER A 214 -16.25 -12.18 2.91
CA SER A 214 -16.68 -13.52 2.47
C SER A 214 -15.83 -14.11 1.33
N ARG A 215 -15.12 -13.25 0.58
CA ARG A 215 -14.22 -13.64 -0.52
C ARG A 215 -12.74 -13.56 -0.17
N LEU A 216 -12.41 -13.19 1.06
CA LEU A 216 -11.04 -12.89 1.46
C LEU A 216 -10.17 -14.15 1.46
N GLN A 217 -9.08 -14.13 0.71
CA GLN A 217 -8.10 -15.21 0.59
C GLN A 217 -6.78 -14.85 1.30
N HIS A 218 -6.47 -13.56 1.41
CA HIS A 218 -5.25 -13.07 2.04
C HIS A 218 -5.53 -11.82 2.89
N LEU A 219 -5.04 -11.83 4.11
CA LEU A 219 -5.04 -10.69 5.02
C LEU A 219 -3.62 -10.39 5.46
N ILE A 220 -3.18 -9.16 5.20
CA ILE A 220 -1.81 -8.71 5.47
C ILE A 220 -1.86 -7.53 6.43
N ALA A 221 -1.27 -7.67 7.61
CA ALA A 221 -0.97 -6.54 8.48
C ALA A 221 0.24 -5.78 7.92
N ALA A 222 0.11 -4.48 7.72
CA ALA A 222 1.11 -3.66 7.05
C ALA A 222 1.37 -2.35 7.81
N HIS A 223 2.42 -1.64 7.43
CA HIS A 223 2.78 -0.32 7.95
C HIS A 223 2.96 -0.28 9.48
N LEU A 224 3.54 -1.35 10.05
CA LEU A 224 3.77 -1.45 11.48
C LEU A 224 4.89 -0.51 11.93
N SER A 225 4.64 0.24 12.99
CA SER A 225 5.68 1.01 13.68
C SER A 225 6.70 0.08 14.32
N SER A 226 7.97 0.28 14.02
CA SER A 226 9.07 -0.49 14.63
C SER A 226 9.24 -0.24 16.13
N ARG A 227 8.67 0.85 16.66
CA ARG A 227 8.79 1.26 18.07
C ARG A 227 7.52 1.02 18.87
N ASN A 228 6.37 1.18 18.24
CA ASN A 228 5.08 1.23 18.94
C ASN A 228 4.14 0.10 18.55
N ASN A 229 4.66 -0.97 17.94
CA ASN A 229 3.89 -2.17 17.64
C ASN A 229 4.78 -3.42 17.65
N THR A 230 4.15 -4.58 17.67
CA THR A 230 4.80 -5.86 17.37
C THR A 230 3.96 -6.66 16.38
N PRO A 231 4.58 -7.50 15.53
CA PRO A 231 3.85 -8.40 14.66
C PRO A 231 2.77 -9.23 15.39
N ALA A 232 3.06 -9.71 16.59
CA ALA A 232 2.13 -10.52 17.36
C ALA A 232 0.87 -9.76 17.79
N LEU A 233 0.98 -8.47 18.16
CA LEU A 233 -0.17 -7.65 18.53
C LEU A 233 -1.07 -7.35 17.32
N ALA A 234 -0.47 -7.00 16.18
CA ALA A 234 -1.21 -6.76 14.94
C ALA A 234 -1.93 -8.03 14.45
N VAL A 235 -1.23 -9.16 14.40
CA VAL A 235 -1.78 -10.46 14.00
C VAL A 235 -2.95 -10.86 14.90
N ARG A 236 -2.80 -10.76 16.23
CA ARG A 236 -3.85 -11.09 17.20
C ARG A 236 -5.10 -10.25 16.99
N ALA A 237 -4.95 -8.93 16.77
CA ALA A 237 -6.08 -8.04 16.55
C ALA A 237 -6.85 -8.39 15.27
N LEU A 238 -6.12 -8.60 14.16
CA LEU A 238 -6.76 -8.91 12.87
C LEU A 238 -7.33 -10.34 12.83
N SER A 239 -6.65 -11.34 13.41
CA SER A 239 -7.16 -12.72 13.44
C SER A 239 -8.44 -12.84 14.28
N ALA A 240 -8.50 -12.14 15.41
CA ALA A 240 -9.71 -12.08 16.24
C ALA A 240 -10.88 -11.45 15.48
N ALA A 241 -10.65 -10.33 14.75
CA ALA A 241 -11.67 -9.66 13.95
C ALA A 241 -12.15 -10.49 12.75
N ALA A 242 -11.24 -11.22 12.10
CA ALA A 242 -11.54 -12.09 10.97
C ALA A 242 -12.13 -13.45 11.40
N GLY A 243 -12.08 -13.82 12.68
CA GLY A 243 -12.48 -15.13 13.17
C GLY A 243 -11.63 -16.28 12.62
N CYS A 244 -10.31 -16.06 12.46
CA CYS A 244 -9.39 -17.02 11.89
C CYS A 244 -8.19 -17.30 12.81
N GLU A 245 -7.40 -18.32 12.46
CA GLU A 245 -6.14 -18.62 13.14
C GLU A 245 -5.10 -17.51 12.89
N GLU A 246 -4.26 -17.21 13.89
CA GLU A 246 -3.18 -16.21 13.77
C GLU A 246 -2.24 -16.52 12.60
N SER A 247 -1.95 -17.78 12.31
CA SER A 247 -1.10 -18.24 11.21
C SER A 247 -1.62 -17.87 9.81
N TRP A 248 -2.89 -17.52 9.69
CA TRP A 248 -3.50 -17.10 8.42
C TRP A 248 -3.20 -15.63 8.10
N VAL A 249 -2.96 -14.80 9.11
CA VAL A 249 -2.61 -13.39 8.94
C VAL A 249 -1.12 -13.26 8.65
N CYS A 250 -0.77 -12.65 7.53
CA CYS A 250 0.62 -12.35 7.19
C CYS A 250 0.99 -10.95 7.66
N VAL A 251 2.28 -10.74 7.92
CA VAL A 251 2.82 -9.40 8.23
C VAL A 251 3.77 -8.96 7.13
N ALA A 252 3.57 -7.76 6.61
CA ALA A 252 4.53 -7.08 5.76
C ALA A 252 5.61 -6.43 6.62
N THR A 253 6.83 -6.97 6.61
CA THR A 253 7.93 -6.43 7.41
C THR A 253 8.61 -5.26 6.71
N GLN A 254 9.29 -4.40 7.48
CA GLN A 254 10.07 -3.28 6.92
C GLN A 254 11.21 -3.77 6.02
N GLN A 255 11.91 -4.82 6.42
CA GLN A 255 13.11 -5.31 5.72
C GLN A 255 12.77 -6.16 4.50
N ASP A 256 11.84 -7.09 4.66
CA ASP A 256 11.61 -8.12 3.64
C ASP A 256 10.26 -8.00 2.94
N GLY A 257 9.32 -7.19 3.47
CA GLY A 257 7.95 -7.20 2.98
C GLY A 257 7.34 -8.59 3.08
N PHE A 258 6.87 -9.13 1.97
CA PHE A 258 6.45 -10.52 1.80
C PHE A 258 6.59 -10.97 0.34
N ALA A 259 6.81 -12.27 0.15
CA ALA A 259 6.93 -12.90 -1.16
C ALA A 259 5.58 -12.92 -1.93
N TRP A 260 5.62 -13.24 -3.22
CA TRP A 260 4.44 -13.34 -4.06
C TRP A 260 3.30 -14.17 -3.46
N ARG A 261 2.10 -13.59 -3.47
CA ARG A 261 0.83 -14.25 -3.13
C ARG A 261 -0.09 -14.19 -4.32
N GLU A 262 -0.70 -15.33 -4.64
CA GLU A 262 -1.65 -15.43 -5.75
C GLU A 262 -3.09 -15.34 -5.22
N ILE A 263 -3.89 -14.47 -5.83
CA ILE A 263 -5.33 -14.40 -5.64
C ILE A 263 -5.97 -15.27 -6.73
N VAL A 264 -6.63 -16.33 -6.33
CA VAL A 264 -7.21 -17.37 -7.20
C VAL A 264 -8.70 -17.23 -7.38
#